data_ce30008c06a1cd4cfd60bfb65f72b7c4
#
_entry.id   ce30008c06a1cd4cfd60bfb65f72b7c4
#
_cell.length_a   1.000
_cell.length_b   1.000
_cell.length_c   1.000
_cell.angle_alpha   90.00
_cell.angle_beta   90.00
_cell.angle_gamma   90.00
#
_symmetry.space_group_name_H-M   'P 1'
#
loop_
_entity.id
_entity.type
_entity.pdbx_description
1 polymer ?
#
loop_
_entity_poly.entity_id
_entity_poly.type
_entity_poly.pdbx_seq_one_letter_code
_entity_poly.pdbx_strand_id
1 'polypeptide(L)'
;HAVLVLDKAGAWHRLDIEQLRGVYTINDILITSTNDKWIYVPRNTPKLVMIPNSESLDEVSSYEFTTLIDTDGKELTPSNYTCVAEDKDGYIWVGTNRGAVYFTKPRISSAEDKAATRCTRVKYTNEETGNLAYFLDNVVVTTLKVDAGNRKWIGTKGNGVYVLDNDNETIVYQFNTTNSPLLSDNIYDIEINDKTGEVFIGTDKGLNSYQGEASEGKSDYSEIYAYPNPVRPEHMD
;
A
#
# COMPACT_ATOMS: atom_id res chain seq x y z
N HIS A 1 -1.62 25.71 3.48
CA HIS A 1 -2.87 24.96 3.59
C HIS A 1 -2.96 24.36 4.98
N ALA A 2 -4.18 24.32 5.53
CA ALA A 2 -4.44 23.76 6.85
C ALA A 2 -5.19 22.45 6.71
N VAL A 3 -4.95 21.52 7.61
CA VAL A 3 -5.80 20.35 7.83
C VAL A 3 -6.92 20.81 8.78
N LEU A 4 -8.16 20.58 8.38
CA LEU A 4 -9.32 20.85 9.23
C LEU A 4 -9.74 19.53 9.88
N VAL A 5 -9.88 19.54 11.18
CA VAL A 5 -10.28 18.37 11.98
C VAL A 5 -11.59 18.71 12.69
N LEU A 6 -12.60 17.86 12.52
CA LEU A 6 -13.82 17.90 13.29
C LEU A 6 -13.64 16.96 14.50
N ASP A 7 -13.69 17.50 15.71
CA ASP A 7 -13.58 16.70 16.90
C ASP A 7 -14.90 15.97 17.25
N LYS A 8 -14.85 15.09 18.25
CA LYS A 8 -16.03 14.33 18.71
C LYS A 8 -17.12 15.22 19.35
N ALA A 9 -16.76 16.43 19.77
CA ALA A 9 -17.70 17.41 20.32
C ALA A 9 -18.38 18.25 19.22
N GLY A 10 -17.96 18.09 17.95
CA GLY A 10 -18.49 18.84 16.81
C GLY A 10 -17.80 20.19 16.60
N ALA A 11 -16.65 20.43 17.22
CA ALA A 11 -15.88 21.65 17.01
C ALA A 11 -14.84 21.46 15.90
N TRP A 12 -14.68 22.48 15.06
CA TRP A 12 -13.66 22.50 14.00
C TRP A 12 -12.35 23.08 14.52
N HIS A 13 -11.27 22.33 14.31
CA HIS A 13 -9.90 22.74 14.61
C HIS A 13 -9.13 22.91 13.33
N ARG A 14 -8.29 23.93 13.27
CA ARG A 14 -7.39 24.19 12.15
C ARG A 14 -5.97 23.82 12.56
N LEU A 15 -5.42 22.78 11.92
CA LEU A 15 -4.02 22.40 12.08
C LEU A 15 -3.18 23.04 10.99
N ASP A 16 -2.17 23.81 11.36
CA ASP A 16 -1.22 24.41 10.42
C ASP A 16 0.00 23.48 10.29
N ILE A 17 -0.04 22.60 9.31
CA ILE A 17 1.04 21.65 9.03
C ILE A 17 2.06 22.33 8.12
N GLU A 18 3.24 22.63 8.64
CA GLU A 18 4.31 23.36 7.93
C GLU A 18 4.66 22.70 6.59
N GLN A 19 4.78 21.35 6.57
CA GLN A 19 5.14 20.58 5.39
C GLN A 19 4.08 20.61 4.28
N LEU A 20 2.85 21.04 4.60
CA LEU A 20 1.76 21.20 3.64
C LEU A 20 1.55 22.66 3.21
N ARG A 21 2.34 23.60 3.71
CA ARG A 21 2.28 25.01 3.26
C ARG A 21 2.71 25.12 1.80
N GLY A 22 1.93 25.82 0.99
CA GLY A 22 2.20 25.97 -0.44
C GLY A 22 1.95 24.73 -1.30
N VAL A 23 1.45 23.64 -0.72
CA VAL A 23 1.03 22.45 -1.46
C VAL A 23 -0.35 22.68 -2.06
N TYR A 24 -0.48 22.50 -3.38
CA TYR A 24 -1.74 22.73 -4.10
C TYR A 24 -2.52 21.45 -4.39
N THR A 25 -1.85 20.29 -4.31
CA THR A 25 -2.45 18.99 -4.62
C THR A 25 -2.10 17.98 -3.53
N ILE A 26 -3.12 17.50 -2.84
CA ILE A 26 -3.07 16.33 -1.97
C ILE A 26 -4.01 15.32 -2.61
N ASN A 27 -3.51 14.13 -2.90
CA ASN A 27 -4.35 13.13 -3.57
C ASN A 27 -5.13 12.27 -2.59
N ASP A 28 -4.48 11.87 -1.50
CA ASP A 28 -5.11 10.97 -0.55
C ASP A 28 -4.48 11.07 0.84
N ILE A 29 -5.20 10.57 1.84
CA ILE A 29 -4.79 10.51 3.24
C ILE A 29 -5.11 9.11 3.76
N LEU A 30 -4.08 8.39 4.15
CA LEU A 30 -4.24 7.15 4.91
C LEU A 30 -4.30 7.47 6.40
N ILE A 31 -5.34 7.01 7.07
CA ILE A 31 -5.43 6.98 8.53
C ILE A 31 -5.14 5.55 8.97
N THR A 32 -4.07 5.35 9.71
CA THR A 32 -3.62 4.03 10.13
C THR A 32 -4.45 3.48 11.29
N SER A 33 -4.31 2.20 11.56
CA SER A 33 -4.89 1.51 12.72
C SER A 33 -4.46 2.14 14.05
N THR A 34 -3.27 2.78 14.10
CA THR A 34 -2.76 3.55 15.24
C THR A 34 -3.17 5.02 15.22
N ASN A 35 -4.03 5.40 14.25
CA ASN A 35 -4.52 6.76 14.06
C ASN A 35 -3.43 7.78 13.66
N ASP A 36 -2.29 7.32 13.14
CA ASP A 36 -1.32 8.17 12.46
C ASP A 36 -1.86 8.51 11.05
N LYS A 37 -1.46 9.66 10.48
CA LYS A 37 -1.92 10.09 9.18
C LYS A 37 -0.74 10.14 8.22
N TRP A 38 -0.88 9.47 7.07
CA TRP A 38 0.08 9.49 6.00
C TRP A 38 -0.53 10.19 4.80
N ILE A 39 0.10 11.28 4.36
CA ILE A 39 -0.37 12.14 3.27
C ILE A 39 0.69 12.13 2.19
N TYR A 40 0.32 11.87 0.95
CA TYR A 40 1.25 12.04 -0.14
C TYR A 40 0.91 13.22 -1.05
N VAL A 41 1.97 13.93 -1.42
CA VAL A 41 1.96 15.04 -2.37
C VAL A 41 2.58 14.53 -3.67
N PRO A 42 1.80 14.41 -4.77
CA PRO A 42 2.26 13.65 -5.93
C PRO A 42 3.26 14.39 -6.81
N ARG A 43 3.14 15.71 -6.96
CA ARG A 43 3.87 16.49 -7.98
C ARG A 43 4.37 17.83 -7.46
N ASN A 44 5.22 18.51 -8.26
CA ASN A 44 5.83 19.83 -8.04
C ASN A 44 6.82 19.90 -6.87
N THR A 45 6.57 19.28 -5.78
CA THR A 45 7.47 18.99 -4.66
C THR A 45 7.01 17.66 -4.05
N PRO A 46 7.26 16.53 -4.75
CA PRO A 46 6.74 15.25 -4.32
C PRO A 46 7.29 14.90 -2.96
N LYS A 47 6.41 14.55 -2.04
CA LYS A 47 6.77 14.17 -0.68
C LYS A 47 5.70 13.34 -0.02
N LEU A 48 6.13 12.62 0.98
CA LEU A 48 5.28 11.91 1.92
C LEU A 48 5.33 12.67 3.24
N VAL A 49 4.18 12.94 3.85
CA VAL A 49 4.07 13.64 5.13
C VAL A 49 3.37 12.71 6.12
N MET A 50 4.03 12.46 7.24
CA MET A 50 3.48 11.69 8.35
C MET A 50 3.13 12.64 9.49
N ILE A 51 1.92 12.51 10.02
CA ILE A 51 1.42 13.23 11.19
C ILE A 51 1.08 12.17 12.23
N PRO A 52 1.83 12.06 13.33
CA PRO A 52 1.56 11.09 14.37
C PRO A 52 0.22 11.36 15.05
N ASN A 53 -0.36 10.32 15.60
CA ASN A 53 -1.51 10.46 16.47
C ASN A 53 -1.14 11.33 17.69
N SER A 54 -1.95 12.32 17.99
CA SER A 54 -1.80 13.21 19.13
C SER A 54 -3.14 13.38 19.85
N GLU A 55 -3.09 13.41 21.17
CA GLU A 55 -4.24 13.74 22.01
C GLU A 55 -4.56 15.24 21.95
N SER A 56 -3.54 16.07 21.70
CA SER A 56 -3.69 17.52 21.54
C SER A 56 -3.72 17.92 20.09
N LEU A 57 -4.64 18.81 19.74
CA LEU A 57 -4.72 19.43 18.43
C LEU A 57 -3.98 20.79 18.37
N ASP A 58 -3.47 21.26 19.50
CA ASP A 58 -2.81 22.58 19.58
C ASP A 58 -1.34 22.51 19.13
N GLU A 59 -0.67 21.39 19.36
CA GLU A 59 0.72 21.15 18.96
C GLU A 59 0.82 19.81 18.22
N VAL A 60 0.78 19.86 16.89
CA VAL A 60 0.85 18.68 16.05
C VAL A 60 2.20 18.62 15.35
N SER A 61 2.99 17.63 15.70
CA SER A 61 4.23 17.30 14.98
C SER A 61 3.93 16.73 13.60
N SER A 62 4.84 16.95 12.66
CA SER A 62 4.76 16.33 11.33
C SER A 62 6.15 16.12 10.75
N TYR A 63 6.29 15.07 9.95
CA TYR A 63 7.56 14.65 9.38
C TYR A 63 7.41 14.46 7.89
N GLU A 64 8.36 14.99 7.09
CA GLU A 64 8.32 14.83 5.64
C GLU A 64 9.44 13.95 5.12
N PHE A 65 9.16 13.24 4.04
CA PHE A 65 10.11 12.45 3.28
C PHE A 65 10.06 12.89 1.82
N THR A 66 11.09 13.54 1.36
CA THR A 66 11.35 13.87 -0.05
C THR A 66 12.26 12.84 -0.70
N THR A 67 13.15 12.28 0.10
CA THR A 67 14.04 11.17 -0.22
C THR A 67 13.80 10.05 0.78
N LEU A 68 13.67 8.82 0.28
CA LEU A 68 13.58 7.61 1.07
C LEU A 68 14.96 6.94 1.12
N ILE A 69 15.33 6.39 2.28
CA ILE A 69 16.56 5.62 2.44
C ILE A 69 16.14 4.19 2.73
N ASP A 70 16.58 3.25 1.92
CA ASP A 70 16.24 1.86 2.12
C ASP A 70 17.14 1.18 3.17
N THR A 71 16.79 -0.06 3.54
CA THR A 71 17.55 -0.86 4.51
C THR A 71 18.96 -1.21 4.06
N ASP A 72 19.28 -1.06 2.77
CA ASP A 72 20.64 -1.21 2.23
C ASP A 72 21.43 0.11 2.25
N GLY A 73 20.81 1.19 2.75
CA GLY A 73 21.40 2.54 2.78
C GLY A 73 21.34 3.27 1.43
N LYS A 74 20.59 2.75 0.44
CA LYS A 74 20.44 3.40 -0.85
C LYS A 74 19.32 4.44 -0.81
N GLU A 75 19.57 5.57 -1.46
CA GLU A 75 18.60 6.63 -1.61
C GLU A 75 17.64 6.35 -2.78
N LEU A 76 16.36 6.57 -2.54
CA LEU A 76 15.31 6.61 -3.53
C LEU A 76 14.64 7.97 -3.46
N THR A 77 14.75 8.76 -4.53
CA THR A 77 14.11 10.07 -4.64
C THR A 77 13.01 9.99 -5.70
N PRO A 78 11.76 9.68 -5.32
CA PRO A 78 10.66 9.62 -6.26
C PRO A 78 10.33 11.00 -6.82
N SER A 79 10.03 11.09 -8.11
CA SER A 79 9.44 12.29 -8.70
C SER A 79 7.91 12.31 -8.61
N ASN A 80 7.32 11.22 -8.09
CA ASN A 80 5.89 11.10 -7.85
C ASN A 80 5.62 10.02 -6.80
N TYR A 81 4.78 10.33 -5.83
CA TYR A 81 4.11 9.40 -4.94
C TYR A 81 2.70 9.16 -5.45
N THR A 82 2.22 7.94 -5.44
CA THR A 82 0.99 7.55 -6.16
C THR A 82 -0.07 6.95 -5.26
N CYS A 83 0.31 6.20 -4.25
CA CYS A 83 -0.61 5.56 -3.31
C CYS A 83 0.08 5.25 -1.98
N VAL A 84 -0.72 5.08 -0.94
CA VAL A 84 -0.31 4.58 0.38
C VAL A 84 -1.34 3.59 0.87
N ALA A 85 -0.88 2.55 1.58
CA ALA A 85 -1.76 1.56 2.22
C ALA A 85 -1.11 1.04 3.50
N GLU A 86 -1.92 0.68 4.49
CA GLU A 86 -1.49 -0.07 5.67
C GLU A 86 -1.81 -1.53 5.46
N ASP A 87 -0.86 -2.41 5.75
CA ASP A 87 -1.12 -3.84 5.75
C ASP A 87 -1.54 -4.34 7.15
N LYS A 88 -1.89 -5.62 7.26
CA LYS A 88 -2.41 -6.18 8.51
C LYS A 88 -1.35 -6.35 9.61
N ASP A 89 -0.07 -6.25 9.25
CA ASP A 89 1.05 -6.20 10.19
C ASP A 89 1.36 -4.76 10.65
N GLY A 90 0.60 -3.77 10.14
CA GLY A 90 0.79 -2.35 10.41
C GLY A 90 1.94 -1.73 9.64
N TYR A 91 2.44 -2.38 8.59
CA TYR A 91 3.45 -1.79 7.72
C TYR A 91 2.80 -0.82 6.75
N ILE A 92 3.48 0.27 6.47
CA ILE A 92 2.99 1.29 5.55
C ILE A 92 3.65 1.12 4.19
N TRP A 93 2.87 0.72 3.23
CA TRP A 93 3.24 0.57 1.84
C TRP A 93 3.06 1.88 1.08
N VAL A 94 4.02 2.19 0.23
CA VAL A 94 4.04 3.43 -0.56
C VAL A 94 4.36 3.10 -2.01
N GLY A 95 3.46 3.44 -2.90
CA GLY A 95 3.68 3.37 -4.34
C GLY A 95 4.34 4.64 -4.86
N THR A 96 5.26 4.48 -5.79
CA THR A 96 6.00 5.57 -6.42
C THR A 96 6.18 5.34 -7.92
N ASN A 97 6.72 6.34 -8.61
CA ASN A 97 7.16 6.16 -10.00
C ASN A 97 8.46 5.34 -10.13
N ARG A 98 9.00 4.84 -9.01
CA ARG A 98 10.22 4.03 -8.94
C ARG A 98 10.00 2.73 -8.16
N GLY A 99 8.79 2.16 -8.24
CA GLY A 99 8.40 0.95 -7.55
C GLY A 99 7.66 1.19 -6.25
N ALA A 100 7.45 0.11 -5.51
CA ALA A 100 6.86 0.12 -4.18
C ALA A 100 7.93 -0.04 -3.09
N VAL A 101 7.71 0.62 -1.97
CA VAL A 101 8.48 0.46 -0.74
C VAL A 101 7.53 0.29 0.43
N TYR A 102 8.02 -0.23 1.54
CA TYR A 102 7.25 -0.28 2.77
C TYR A 102 8.08 0.04 4.01
N PHE A 103 7.42 0.54 5.04
CA PHE A 103 8.00 0.87 6.34
C PHE A 103 7.52 -0.15 7.37
N THR A 104 8.45 -0.89 7.96
CA THR A 104 8.15 -1.87 9.04
C THR A 104 8.00 -1.21 10.41
N LYS A 105 8.52 0.01 10.56
CA LYS A 105 8.41 0.81 11.77
C LYS A 105 7.90 2.20 11.39
N PRO A 106 6.59 2.31 11.04
CA PRO A 106 6.05 3.55 10.50
C PRO A 106 5.79 4.62 11.55
N ARG A 107 5.83 4.28 12.84
CA ARG A 107 5.57 5.22 13.92
C ARG A 107 6.79 6.10 14.17
N ILE A 108 6.61 7.40 14.02
CA ILE A 108 7.63 8.43 14.17
C ILE A 108 7.14 9.43 15.19
N SER A 109 7.86 9.57 16.28
CA SER A 109 7.52 10.45 17.41
C SER A 109 8.53 11.56 17.64
N SER A 110 9.69 11.48 16.99
CA SER A 110 10.78 12.46 17.15
C SER A 110 11.54 12.67 15.82
N ALA A 111 12.37 13.70 15.79
CA ALA A 111 13.27 13.95 14.67
C ALA A 111 14.34 12.84 14.52
N GLU A 112 14.75 12.25 15.64
CA GLU A 112 15.68 11.12 15.68
C GLU A 112 15.03 9.87 15.06
N ASP A 113 13.77 9.58 15.41
CA ASP A 113 13.02 8.47 14.81
C ASP A 113 12.93 8.66 13.29
N LYS A 114 12.58 9.88 12.86
CA LYS A 114 12.52 10.22 11.43
C LYS A 114 13.86 10.02 10.73
N ALA A 115 14.95 10.44 11.34
CA ALA A 115 16.30 10.28 10.80
C ALA A 115 16.74 8.81 10.73
N ALA A 116 16.27 7.99 11.67
CA ALA A 116 16.53 6.54 11.73
C ALA A 116 15.59 5.72 10.84
N THR A 117 14.49 6.30 10.36
CA THR A 117 13.49 5.58 9.56
C THR A 117 14.09 5.11 8.24
N ARG A 118 13.88 3.83 7.94
CA ARG A 118 14.27 3.19 6.68
C ARG A 118 13.06 2.52 6.06
N CYS A 119 12.97 2.59 4.74
CA CYS A 119 12.02 1.77 4.01
C CYS A 119 12.67 0.47 3.55
N THR A 120 11.85 -0.52 3.28
CA THR A 120 12.28 -1.78 2.67
C THR A 120 11.82 -1.80 1.23
N ARG A 121 12.69 -2.25 0.33
CA ARG A 121 12.36 -2.56 -1.06
C ARG A 121 12.31 -4.07 -1.20
N VAL A 122 11.23 -4.57 -1.78
CA VAL A 122 11.11 -6.00 -2.08
C VAL A 122 12.20 -6.40 -3.05
N LYS A 123 12.85 -7.54 -2.79
CA LYS A 123 13.93 -8.10 -3.61
C LYS A 123 13.53 -9.46 -4.14
N TYR A 124 13.99 -9.78 -5.32
CA TYR A 124 13.85 -11.11 -5.90
C TYR A 124 15.14 -11.52 -6.62
N THR A 125 15.35 -12.81 -6.73
CA THR A 125 16.46 -13.33 -7.55
C THR A 125 16.00 -13.38 -9.00
N ASN A 126 16.68 -12.67 -9.87
CA ASN A 126 16.43 -12.75 -11.30
C ASN A 126 16.91 -14.12 -11.81
N GLU A 127 16.00 -14.94 -12.31
CA GLU A 127 16.28 -16.32 -12.73
C GLU A 127 17.26 -16.41 -13.91
N GLU A 128 17.27 -15.41 -14.79
CA GLU A 128 18.16 -15.37 -15.97
C GLU A 128 19.60 -15.06 -15.59
N THR A 129 19.79 -14.15 -14.63
CA THR A 129 21.14 -13.66 -14.27
C THR A 129 21.67 -14.23 -12.96
N GLY A 130 20.82 -14.84 -12.14
CA GLY A 130 21.12 -15.27 -10.77
C GLY A 130 21.38 -14.11 -9.79
N ASN A 131 21.19 -12.87 -10.21
CA ASN A 131 21.47 -11.69 -9.41
C ASN A 131 20.22 -11.26 -8.63
N LEU A 132 20.46 -10.69 -7.45
CA LEU A 132 19.42 -10.03 -6.65
C LEU A 132 19.03 -8.71 -7.32
N ALA A 133 17.72 -8.54 -7.56
CA ALA A 133 17.15 -7.32 -8.14
C ALA A 133 16.04 -6.78 -7.23
N TYR A 134 15.75 -5.48 -7.36
CA TYR A 134 14.60 -4.88 -6.67
C TYR A 134 13.33 -5.10 -7.50
N PHE A 135 12.30 -5.57 -6.82
CA PHE A 135 10.98 -5.77 -7.43
C PHE A 135 10.37 -4.43 -7.86
N LEU A 136 9.86 -4.39 -9.08
CA LEU A 136 9.29 -3.20 -9.71
C LEU A 136 10.25 -1.99 -9.77
N ASP A 137 11.58 -2.20 -9.81
CA ASP A 137 12.51 -1.09 -9.93
C ASP A 137 12.25 -0.29 -11.21
N ASN A 138 12.08 1.02 -11.07
CA ASN A 138 11.71 1.95 -12.14
C ASN A 138 10.35 1.68 -12.83
N VAL A 139 9.48 0.89 -12.24
CA VAL A 139 8.09 0.70 -12.66
C VAL A 139 7.20 1.67 -11.90
N VAL A 140 6.30 2.34 -12.59
CA VAL A 140 5.31 3.21 -11.95
C VAL A 140 4.24 2.33 -11.30
N VAL A 141 4.19 2.32 -9.98
CA VAL A 141 3.07 1.77 -9.22
C VAL A 141 1.94 2.80 -9.23
N THR A 142 0.74 2.42 -9.60
CA THR A 142 -0.41 3.32 -9.72
C THR A 142 -1.34 3.21 -8.52
N THR A 143 -1.50 2.01 -7.99
CA THR A 143 -2.38 1.71 -6.85
C THR A 143 -1.83 0.51 -6.07
N LEU A 144 -2.19 0.44 -4.78
CA LEU A 144 -1.85 -0.66 -3.90
C LEU A 144 -3.00 -0.89 -2.92
N LYS A 145 -3.47 -2.12 -2.83
CA LYS A 145 -4.51 -2.55 -1.89
C LYS A 145 -4.06 -3.81 -1.15
N VAL A 146 -4.58 -3.99 0.04
CA VAL A 146 -4.29 -5.15 0.90
C VAL A 146 -5.57 -5.95 1.08
N ASP A 147 -5.53 -7.24 0.79
CA ASP A 147 -6.70 -8.10 0.94
C ASP A 147 -6.84 -8.72 2.34
N ALA A 148 -7.91 -9.47 2.54
CA ALA A 148 -8.20 -10.13 3.81
C ALA A 148 -7.11 -11.13 4.23
N GLY A 149 -6.36 -11.70 3.29
CA GLY A 149 -5.21 -12.58 3.52
C GLY A 149 -3.88 -11.86 3.73
N ASN A 150 -3.88 -10.52 3.84
CA ASN A 150 -2.68 -9.69 3.93
C ASN A 150 -1.81 -9.72 2.67
N ARG A 151 -2.36 -10.11 1.50
CA ARG A 151 -1.65 -10.03 0.23
C ARG A 151 -1.72 -8.60 -0.31
N LYS A 152 -0.65 -8.17 -0.96
CA LYS A 152 -0.53 -6.82 -1.52
C LYS A 152 -0.80 -6.87 -3.02
N TRP A 153 -1.91 -6.30 -3.44
CA TRP A 153 -2.32 -6.14 -4.82
C TRP A 153 -1.77 -4.83 -5.36
N ILE A 154 -0.85 -4.93 -6.31
CA ILE A 154 -0.07 -3.79 -6.81
C ILE A 154 -0.40 -3.59 -8.28
N GLY A 155 -1.10 -2.51 -8.59
CA GLY A 155 -1.36 -2.06 -9.95
C GLY A 155 -0.21 -1.22 -10.49
N THR A 156 0.09 -1.39 -11.78
CA THR A 156 1.21 -0.71 -12.43
C THR A 156 0.80 -0.02 -13.72
N LYS A 157 1.63 0.88 -14.18
CA LYS A 157 1.52 1.48 -15.49
C LYS A 157 2.32 0.65 -16.50
N GLY A 158 1.61 -0.18 -17.28
CA GLY A 158 2.19 -0.93 -18.39
C GLY A 158 2.72 -2.32 -18.06
N ASN A 159 2.61 -2.80 -16.80
CA ASN A 159 3.07 -4.13 -16.40
C ASN A 159 1.97 -4.99 -15.74
N GLY A 160 0.71 -4.54 -15.80
CA GLY A 160 -0.41 -5.24 -15.21
C GLY A 160 -0.45 -5.17 -13.68
N VAL A 161 -0.94 -6.24 -13.07
CA VAL A 161 -1.11 -6.39 -11.61
C VAL A 161 -0.18 -7.44 -11.07
N TYR A 162 0.46 -7.14 -9.95
CA TYR A 162 1.24 -8.10 -9.17
C TYR A 162 0.58 -8.31 -7.81
N VAL A 163 0.65 -9.52 -7.31
CA VAL A 163 0.16 -9.87 -5.97
C VAL A 163 1.31 -10.48 -5.19
N LEU A 164 1.73 -9.80 -4.13
CA LEU A 164 2.69 -10.32 -3.16
C LEU A 164 1.94 -11.05 -2.05
N ASP A 165 2.53 -12.12 -1.57
CA ASP A 165 2.03 -12.85 -0.41
C ASP A 165 2.19 -12.04 0.89
N ASN A 166 1.68 -12.59 1.98
CA ASN A 166 1.79 -11.99 3.32
C ASN A 166 3.24 -11.86 3.83
N ASP A 167 4.17 -12.67 3.30
CA ASP A 167 5.60 -12.59 3.60
C ASP A 167 6.30 -11.35 3.01
N ASN A 168 5.63 -10.59 2.12
CA ASN A 168 6.14 -9.43 1.41
C ASN A 168 7.30 -9.71 0.43
N GLU A 169 7.57 -10.96 0.12
CA GLU A 169 8.68 -11.40 -0.73
C GLU A 169 8.20 -12.25 -1.91
N THR A 170 7.23 -13.14 -1.69
CA THR A 170 6.74 -14.08 -2.69
C THR A 170 5.70 -13.42 -3.60
N ILE A 171 5.94 -13.46 -4.91
CA ILE A 171 4.95 -13.07 -5.92
C ILE A 171 4.05 -14.27 -6.18
N VAL A 172 2.80 -14.23 -5.69
CA VAL A 172 1.84 -15.33 -5.89
C VAL A 172 1.09 -15.24 -7.20
N TYR A 173 0.82 -14.03 -7.69
CA TYR A 173 0.19 -13.82 -8.99
C TYR A 173 0.80 -12.63 -9.72
N GLN A 174 0.83 -12.76 -11.03
CA GLN A 174 1.06 -11.66 -11.97
C GLN A 174 0.01 -11.77 -13.07
N PHE A 175 -0.81 -10.73 -13.22
CA PHE A 175 -1.82 -10.64 -14.27
C PHE A 175 -1.43 -9.59 -15.29
N ASN A 176 -1.37 -9.98 -16.54
CA ASN A 176 -1.16 -9.08 -17.67
C ASN A 176 -1.96 -9.58 -18.89
N THR A 177 -2.00 -8.78 -19.94
CA THR A 177 -2.77 -9.07 -21.15
C THR A 177 -2.28 -10.31 -21.92
N THR A 178 -1.10 -10.83 -21.62
CA THR A 178 -0.54 -12.03 -22.29
C THR A 178 -0.86 -13.32 -21.55
N ASN A 179 -1.10 -13.27 -20.24
CA ASN A 179 -1.31 -14.45 -19.41
C ASN A 179 -2.71 -14.52 -18.76
N SER A 180 -3.54 -13.50 -18.95
CA SER A 180 -4.85 -13.39 -18.31
C SER A 180 -5.84 -12.63 -19.20
N PRO A 181 -7.16 -12.67 -18.92
CA PRO A 181 -8.17 -11.87 -19.63
C PRO A 181 -8.16 -10.40 -19.20
N LEU A 182 -7.09 -9.88 -18.59
CA LEU A 182 -6.95 -8.48 -18.23
C LEU A 182 -7.07 -7.61 -19.49
N LEU A 183 -7.91 -6.57 -19.45
CA LEU A 183 -8.20 -5.72 -20.61
C LEU A 183 -7.00 -4.85 -21.01
N SER A 184 -6.17 -4.45 -20.06
CA SER A 184 -4.97 -3.64 -20.31
C SER A 184 -3.95 -3.81 -19.18
N ASP A 185 -2.67 -3.66 -19.52
CA ASP A 185 -1.57 -3.61 -18.55
C ASP A 185 -1.42 -2.25 -17.86
N ASN A 186 -2.19 -1.24 -18.30
CA ASN A 186 -2.27 0.06 -17.64
C ASN A 186 -3.38 0.04 -16.58
N ILE A 187 -2.97 -0.15 -15.34
CA ILE A 187 -3.88 -0.18 -14.20
C ILE A 187 -4.06 1.22 -13.64
N TYR A 188 -5.29 1.64 -13.41
CA TYR A 188 -5.61 2.91 -12.78
C TYR A 188 -5.89 2.76 -11.30
N ASP A 189 -6.70 1.76 -10.94
CA ASP A 189 -7.07 1.50 -9.56
C ASP A 189 -7.45 0.03 -9.36
N ILE A 190 -7.36 -0.41 -8.11
CA ILE A 190 -7.80 -1.73 -7.64
C ILE A 190 -8.67 -1.48 -6.42
N GLU A 191 -9.79 -2.19 -6.31
CA GLU A 191 -10.62 -2.19 -5.12
C GLU A 191 -10.99 -3.63 -4.76
N ILE A 192 -11.04 -3.92 -3.46
CA ILE A 192 -11.27 -5.26 -2.94
C ILE A 192 -12.52 -5.25 -2.07
N ASN A 193 -13.43 -6.15 -2.37
CA ASN A 193 -14.54 -6.44 -1.48
C ASN A 193 -14.11 -7.50 -0.48
N ASP A 194 -13.70 -7.08 0.71
CA ASP A 194 -13.18 -7.97 1.75
C ASP A 194 -14.19 -9.04 2.18
N LYS A 195 -15.50 -8.78 2.07
CA LYS A 195 -16.53 -9.75 2.42
C LYS A 195 -16.64 -10.90 1.44
N THR A 196 -16.45 -10.63 0.16
CA THR A 196 -16.58 -11.64 -0.90
C THR A 196 -15.25 -12.13 -1.43
N GLY A 197 -14.18 -11.39 -1.18
CA GLY A 197 -12.86 -11.62 -1.77
C GLY A 197 -12.78 -11.19 -3.24
N GLU A 198 -13.82 -10.56 -3.79
CA GLU A 198 -13.82 -10.11 -5.17
C GLU A 198 -12.95 -8.86 -5.32
N VAL A 199 -12.05 -8.89 -6.31
CA VAL A 199 -11.11 -7.82 -6.64
C VAL A 199 -11.52 -7.18 -7.95
N PHE A 200 -11.74 -5.87 -7.91
CA PHE A 200 -12.05 -5.06 -9.09
C PHE A 200 -10.80 -4.34 -9.56
N ILE A 201 -10.51 -4.43 -10.86
CA ILE A 201 -9.31 -3.87 -11.49
C ILE A 201 -9.75 -2.90 -12.59
N GLY A 202 -9.57 -1.62 -12.33
CA GLY A 202 -9.83 -0.54 -13.29
C GLY A 202 -8.62 -0.31 -14.19
N THR A 203 -8.85 -0.34 -15.51
CA THR A 203 -7.81 -0.15 -16.53
C THR A 203 -8.21 0.99 -17.49
N ASP A 204 -7.30 1.42 -18.36
CA ASP A 204 -7.59 2.37 -19.42
C ASP A 204 -8.53 1.82 -20.53
N LYS A 205 -8.85 0.52 -20.48
CA LYS A 205 -9.76 -0.15 -21.44
C LYS A 205 -11.03 -0.71 -20.81
N GLY A 206 -11.26 -0.48 -19.53
CA GLY A 206 -12.45 -0.92 -18.82
C GLY A 206 -12.14 -1.58 -17.46
N LEU A 207 -13.15 -2.25 -16.94
CA LEU A 207 -13.15 -2.87 -15.62
C LEU A 207 -13.08 -4.39 -15.75
N ASN A 208 -12.19 -5.01 -15.03
CA ASN A 208 -12.14 -6.45 -14.79
C ASN A 208 -12.57 -6.76 -13.35
N SER A 209 -13.10 -7.95 -13.10
CA SER A 209 -13.18 -8.51 -11.77
C SER A 209 -12.47 -9.86 -11.71
N TYR A 210 -11.95 -10.18 -10.55
CA TYR A 210 -11.29 -11.44 -10.22
C TYR A 210 -11.82 -11.94 -8.89
N GLN A 211 -12.28 -13.19 -8.84
CA GLN A 211 -12.70 -13.81 -7.58
C GLN A 211 -11.47 -14.32 -6.84
N GLY A 212 -11.06 -13.58 -5.81
CA GLY A 212 -9.97 -13.96 -4.93
C GLY A 212 -10.40 -15.02 -3.91
N GLU A 213 -9.41 -15.68 -3.31
CA GLU A 213 -9.61 -16.71 -2.30
C GLU A 213 -9.68 -16.16 -0.87
N ALA A 214 -9.20 -14.92 -0.66
CA ALA A 214 -9.15 -14.28 0.65
C ALA A 214 -10.40 -13.42 0.87
N SER A 215 -11.20 -13.79 1.86
CA SER A 215 -12.32 -12.99 2.37
C SER A 215 -12.21 -12.84 3.89
N GLU A 216 -12.78 -11.76 4.43
CA GLU A 216 -12.89 -11.62 5.88
C GLU A 216 -13.66 -12.80 6.47
N GLY A 217 -13.15 -13.37 7.57
CA GLY A 217 -13.87 -14.36 8.35
C GLY A 217 -15.20 -13.77 8.87
N LYS A 218 -16.26 -14.57 8.83
CA LYS A 218 -17.53 -14.16 9.42
C LYS A 218 -17.33 -13.84 10.91
N SER A 219 -17.87 -12.73 11.36
CA SER A 219 -17.79 -12.30 12.76
C SER A 219 -18.64 -13.17 13.72
N ASP A 220 -19.46 -14.08 13.18
CA ASP A 220 -20.25 -15.05 13.92
C ASP A 220 -19.88 -16.47 13.48
N TYR A 221 -19.94 -17.41 14.42
CA TYR A 221 -19.77 -18.85 14.19
C TYR A 221 -21.08 -19.56 13.90
N SER A 222 -22.11 -18.85 13.42
CA SER A 222 -23.43 -19.42 13.13
C SER A 222 -23.40 -20.48 12.03
N GLU A 223 -22.36 -20.44 11.17
CA GLU A 223 -22.14 -21.44 10.14
C GLU A 223 -20.66 -21.81 10.09
N ILE A 224 -20.33 -23.02 10.51
CA ILE A 224 -19.00 -23.61 10.34
C ILE A 224 -19.05 -24.47 9.09
N TYR A 225 -18.41 -24.03 8.01
CA TYR A 225 -18.18 -24.87 6.83
C TYR A 225 -16.84 -25.57 6.98
N ALA A 226 -16.86 -26.86 7.23
CA ALA A 226 -15.70 -27.69 6.98
C ALA A 226 -15.65 -27.92 5.47
N TYR A 227 -14.77 -27.25 4.76
CA TYR A 227 -14.43 -27.65 3.38
C TYR A 227 -13.86 -29.05 3.46
N PRO A 228 -14.37 -30.03 2.70
CA PRO A 228 -13.71 -31.30 2.62
C PRO A 228 -12.31 -31.03 2.05
N ASN A 229 -11.31 -31.27 2.87
CA ASN A 229 -9.97 -31.46 2.36
C ASN A 229 -10.13 -32.54 1.28
N PRO A 230 -9.72 -32.34 0.01
CA PRO A 230 -9.97 -33.32 -1.02
C PRO A 230 -9.33 -34.63 -0.57
N VAL A 231 -10.18 -35.57 -0.11
CA VAL A 231 -9.76 -36.92 0.19
C VAL A 231 -9.34 -37.50 -1.14
N ARG A 232 -8.04 -37.70 -1.33
CA ARG A 232 -7.56 -38.31 -2.54
C ARG A 232 -8.16 -39.73 -2.63
N PRO A 233 -8.51 -40.19 -3.84
CA PRO A 233 -9.13 -41.52 -4.01
C PRO A 233 -8.39 -42.68 -3.32
N GLU A 234 -7.07 -42.55 -3.13
CA GLU A 234 -6.21 -43.48 -2.42
C GLU A 234 -6.42 -43.58 -0.90
N HIS A 235 -7.27 -42.75 -0.32
CA HIS A 235 -7.62 -42.72 1.11
C HIS A 235 -9.09 -42.98 1.38
N MET A 236 -9.81 -43.54 0.39
CA MET A 236 -11.21 -44.00 0.53
C MET A 236 -11.24 -45.51 0.72
N ASP A 237 -10.70 -46.02 1.83
CA ASP A 237 -10.91 -47.42 2.28
C ASP A 237 -12.05 -47.46 3.29
#